data_d83c9f6c0d73cfc77acbd277c3c8497f
#
_entry.id   d83c9f6c0d73cfc77acbd277c3c8497f
#
_cell.length_a   1.000
_cell.length_b   1.000
_cell.length_c   1.000
_cell.angle_alpha   90.00
_cell.angle_beta   90.00
_cell.angle_gamma   90.00
#
_symmetry.space_group_name_H-M   'P 1'
#
loop_
_entity.id
_entity.type
_entity.pdbx_description
1 polymer ?
#
loop_
_entity_poly.entity_id
_entity_poly.type
_entity_poly.pdbx_seq_one_letter_code
_entity_poly.pdbx_strand_id
1 'polypeptide(L)'
;MRIGVVRELTPGESRVALTPHAVYELTRAGHRVLVELGAGEQSAISDEEYAEAGAKIVGDAEEVYGESELLTKVYGPLLEEQERLRPGLMLLSFLSLAVNPRLTRALLDSGCTAFALENVRNASGGLPLLTPMSEIAGRLVPQIGAHYLQKPSGGRGVLLGGATGVRPGRVVVLGAGIVGSGAARVSSELGAEVTVLDRDIERLRRIESERYGERRITTLAATGPSIRDAVLRADLVIGAILIVGSRTPHLVDRQTVREMKTGSVIVDVDVDNGGSVETSRPTTLAEPTFVEHGVTHYCVKNVPASVPVTATRALSNALLPYVQRIAGVGLVDALNADPGLQRGVAVAEGRVVSPVLGREYGLEHQPLTSLLPLHSEVR
;
A
#
# COMPACT_ATOMS: atom_id res chain seq x y z
N MET A 1 18.54 20.88 -5.02
CA MET A 1 17.22 20.55 -5.61
C MET A 1 16.12 21.14 -4.75
N ARG A 2 14.98 21.52 -5.35
CA ARG A 2 13.77 21.97 -4.65
C ARG A 2 12.81 20.81 -4.57
N ILE A 3 12.44 20.44 -3.35
CA ILE A 3 11.62 19.26 -3.04
C ILE A 3 10.30 19.72 -2.45
N GLY A 4 9.18 19.26 -3.00
CA GLY A 4 7.84 19.60 -2.56
C GLY A 4 7.17 18.50 -1.77
N VAL A 5 6.46 18.89 -0.73
CA VAL A 5 5.55 18.06 0.06
C VAL A 5 4.21 18.75 0.11
N VAL A 6 3.18 18.12 -0.41
CA VAL A 6 1.82 18.69 -0.44
C VAL A 6 0.89 17.90 0.48
N ARG A 7 -0.19 18.55 0.86
CA ARG A 7 -1.29 17.91 1.57
C ARG A 7 -2.00 16.90 0.67
N GLU A 8 -2.41 15.78 1.23
CA GLU A 8 -3.21 14.79 0.52
C GLU A 8 -4.68 15.21 0.48
N LEU A 9 -5.25 15.18 -0.71
CA LEU A 9 -6.64 15.57 -0.94
C LEU A 9 -7.58 14.36 -1.13
N THR A 10 -7.02 13.16 -1.28
CA THR A 10 -7.80 11.93 -1.44
C THR A 10 -8.66 11.69 -0.18
N PRO A 11 -9.99 11.54 -0.30
CA PRO A 11 -10.85 11.32 0.86
C PRO A 11 -10.40 10.13 1.71
N GLY A 12 -10.21 10.36 3.00
CA GLY A 12 -9.72 9.34 3.95
C GLY A 12 -8.20 9.14 3.95
N GLU A 13 -7.43 9.89 3.15
CA GLU A 13 -5.97 9.91 3.24
C GLU A 13 -5.52 10.95 4.27
N SER A 14 -4.82 10.49 5.28
CA SER A 14 -4.37 11.31 6.40
C SER A 14 -2.85 11.28 6.57
N ARG A 15 -2.15 10.57 5.69
CA ARG A 15 -0.69 10.48 5.71
C ARG A 15 -0.07 11.67 4.98
N VAL A 16 1.24 11.87 5.20
CA VAL A 16 2.09 12.78 4.42
C VAL A 16 3.35 12.03 4.01
N ALA A 17 3.93 12.38 2.87
CA ALA A 17 5.03 11.60 2.28
C ALA A 17 6.35 11.70 3.07
N LEU A 18 6.68 12.88 3.58
CA LEU A 18 7.92 13.13 4.33
C LEU A 18 7.62 13.73 5.72
N THR A 19 8.31 13.22 6.74
CA THR A 19 8.28 13.75 8.11
C THR A 19 9.27 14.91 8.29
N PRO A 20 9.17 15.72 9.38
CA PRO A 20 10.16 16.72 9.74
C PRO A 20 11.59 16.15 9.82
N HIS A 21 11.77 14.91 10.31
CA HIS A 21 13.07 14.26 10.33
C HIS A 21 13.66 14.09 8.91
N ALA A 22 12.86 13.65 7.95
CA ALA A 22 13.30 13.54 6.57
C ALA A 22 13.60 14.92 5.95
N VAL A 23 12.78 15.92 6.26
CA VAL A 23 13.01 17.31 5.84
C VAL A 23 14.33 17.82 6.40
N TYR A 24 14.61 17.61 7.68
CA TYR A 24 15.87 18.01 8.32
C TYR A 24 17.09 17.40 7.62
N GLU A 25 17.05 16.10 7.28
CA GLU A 25 18.14 15.43 6.57
C GLU A 25 18.36 16.03 5.16
N LEU A 26 17.28 16.36 4.46
CA LEU A 26 17.32 16.97 3.13
C LEU A 26 17.85 18.41 3.18
N THR A 27 17.41 19.22 4.14
CA THR A 27 17.86 20.62 4.30
C THR A 27 19.33 20.68 4.73
N ARG A 28 19.78 19.79 5.61
CA ARG A 28 21.20 19.65 5.95
C ARG A 28 22.08 19.26 4.76
N ALA A 29 21.54 18.49 3.82
CA ALA A 29 22.23 18.14 2.57
C ALA A 29 22.23 19.29 1.53
N GLY A 30 21.70 20.48 1.88
CA GLY A 30 21.68 21.66 1.05
C GLY A 30 20.50 21.74 0.05
N HIS A 31 19.47 20.93 0.24
CA HIS A 31 18.25 20.98 -0.56
C HIS A 31 17.24 21.97 0.05
N ARG A 32 16.39 22.56 -0.78
CA ARG A 32 15.28 23.40 -0.34
C ARG A 32 14.01 22.54 -0.30
N VAL A 33 13.36 22.48 0.85
CA VAL A 33 12.09 21.74 1.01
C VAL A 33 10.96 22.74 1.18
N LEU A 34 9.92 22.61 0.35
CA LEU A 34 8.68 23.37 0.42
C LEU A 34 7.60 22.42 0.96
N VAL A 35 6.90 22.84 1.99
CA VAL A 35 5.80 22.06 2.58
C VAL A 35 4.54 22.90 2.53
N GLU A 36 3.46 22.36 1.98
CA GLU A 36 2.16 23.01 1.98
C GLU A 36 1.64 23.11 3.42
N LEU A 37 1.07 24.27 3.76
CA LEU A 37 0.45 24.56 5.05
C LEU A 37 -0.56 23.47 5.42
N GLY A 38 -0.44 22.91 6.61
CA GLY A 38 -1.30 21.87 7.13
C GLY A 38 -1.07 20.47 6.53
N ALA A 39 -0.01 20.26 5.74
CA ALA A 39 0.26 18.96 5.09
C ALA A 39 0.40 17.79 6.09
N GLY A 40 0.92 18.05 7.29
CA GLY A 40 1.17 17.06 8.32
C GLY A 40 0.09 16.90 9.37
N GLU A 41 -0.90 17.79 9.44
CA GLU A 41 -1.87 17.88 10.55
C GLU A 41 -2.56 16.56 10.87
N GLN A 42 -3.05 15.87 9.87
CA GLN A 42 -3.76 14.59 10.05
C GLN A 42 -2.83 13.43 10.48
N SER A 43 -1.53 13.63 10.36
CA SER A 43 -0.48 12.72 10.87
C SER A 43 0.12 13.18 12.20
N ALA A 44 -0.54 14.13 12.88
CA ALA A 44 -0.09 14.77 14.13
C ALA A 44 1.32 15.40 14.01
N ILE A 45 1.56 16.09 12.91
CA ILE A 45 2.78 16.85 12.63
C ILE A 45 2.38 18.28 12.32
N SER A 46 2.92 19.24 13.05
CA SER A 46 2.60 20.66 12.85
C SER A 46 3.49 21.34 11.79
N ASP A 47 3.06 22.49 11.32
CA ASP A 47 3.85 23.31 10.38
C ASP A 47 5.11 23.86 11.05
N GLU A 48 5.05 24.13 12.37
CA GLU A 48 6.21 24.55 13.17
C GLU A 48 7.29 23.48 13.20
N GLU A 49 6.94 22.21 13.37
CA GLU A 49 7.90 21.10 13.34
C GLU A 49 8.60 21.01 11.97
N TYR A 50 7.88 21.26 10.88
CA TYR A 50 8.48 21.34 9.54
C TYR A 50 9.39 22.56 9.38
N ALA A 51 8.98 23.73 9.87
CA ALA A 51 9.75 24.95 9.83
C ALA A 51 11.06 24.82 10.66
N GLU A 52 11.00 24.23 11.85
CA GLU A 52 12.16 23.91 12.68
C GLU A 52 13.12 22.93 12.00
N ALA A 53 12.60 22.01 11.18
CA ALA A 53 13.40 21.11 10.35
C ALA A 53 14.02 21.81 9.12
N GLY A 54 13.72 23.10 8.89
CA GLY A 54 14.29 23.92 7.82
C GLY A 54 13.44 23.98 6.56
N ALA A 55 12.19 23.53 6.58
CA ALA A 55 11.28 23.71 5.46
C ALA A 55 10.80 25.15 5.32
N LYS A 56 10.50 25.55 4.09
CA LYS A 56 9.67 26.72 3.80
C LYS A 56 8.20 26.28 3.79
N ILE A 57 7.41 26.79 4.72
CA ILE A 57 5.96 26.56 4.71
C ILE A 57 5.34 27.48 3.65
N VAL A 58 4.46 26.93 2.83
CA VAL A 58 3.86 27.55 1.65
C VAL A 58 2.33 27.48 1.77
N GLY A 59 1.65 28.58 1.46
CA GLY A 59 0.21 28.70 1.71
C GLY A 59 -0.68 27.83 0.84
N ASP A 60 -0.22 27.43 -0.35
CA ASP A 60 -1.01 26.63 -1.28
C ASP A 60 -0.17 25.62 -2.08
N ALA A 61 -0.86 24.62 -2.61
CA ALA A 61 -0.24 23.59 -3.42
C ALA A 61 0.31 24.10 -4.76
N GLU A 62 -0.26 25.17 -5.33
CA GLU A 62 0.17 25.68 -6.63
C GLU A 62 1.61 26.19 -6.59
N GLU A 63 1.99 26.93 -5.54
CA GLU A 63 3.38 27.34 -5.32
C GLU A 63 4.29 26.12 -5.12
N VAL A 64 3.85 25.11 -4.35
CA VAL A 64 4.66 23.89 -4.15
C VAL A 64 4.90 23.15 -5.47
N TYR A 65 3.85 22.91 -6.26
CA TYR A 65 3.98 22.26 -7.57
C TYR A 65 4.83 23.11 -8.55
N GLY A 66 4.63 24.43 -8.55
CA GLY A 66 5.30 25.34 -9.45
C GLY A 66 6.80 25.45 -9.20
N GLU A 67 7.22 25.52 -7.94
CA GLU A 67 8.63 25.68 -7.57
C GLU A 67 9.41 24.35 -7.48
N SER A 68 8.75 23.21 -7.26
CA SER A 68 9.43 21.95 -7.02
C SER A 68 10.01 21.34 -8.28
N GLU A 69 11.18 20.74 -8.16
CA GLU A 69 11.80 19.86 -9.15
C GLU A 69 11.44 18.39 -8.86
N LEU A 70 11.25 18.06 -7.58
CA LEU A 70 10.82 16.74 -7.12
C LEU A 70 9.66 16.93 -6.16
N LEU A 71 8.52 16.32 -6.46
CA LEU A 71 7.31 16.32 -5.63
C LEU A 71 7.08 14.96 -5.02
N THR A 72 6.84 14.92 -3.71
CA THR A 72 6.51 13.70 -2.99
C THR A 72 5.06 13.74 -2.53
N LYS A 73 4.32 12.70 -2.86
CA LYS A 73 2.94 12.46 -2.42
C LYS A 73 2.76 11.03 -1.94
N VAL A 74 1.75 10.80 -1.14
CA VAL A 74 1.32 9.44 -0.80
C VAL A 74 0.49 8.87 -1.94
N TYR A 75 -0.59 9.54 -2.33
CA TYR A 75 -1.42 9.14 -3.48
C TYR A 75 -1.15 9.97 -4.72
N GLY A 76 -1.44 9.37 -5.88
CA GLY A 76 -1.39 10.08 -7.15
C GLY A 76 -2.30 11.31 -7.18
N PRO A 77 -1.93 12.36 -7.96
CA PRO A 77 -2.68 13.60 -8.05
C PRO A 77 -4.14 13.39 -8.45
N LEU A 78 -5.05 14.03 -7.70
CA LEU A 78 -6.47 14.11 -8.06
C LEU A 78 -6.66 15.02 -9.28
N LEU A 79 -7.87 15.03 -9.86
CA LEU A 79 -8.17 15.76 -11.08
C LEU A 79 -7.77 17.24 -11.01
N GLU A 80 -8.04 17.89 -9.90
CA GLU A 80 -7.70 19.31 -9.66
C GLU A 80 -6.19 19.55 -9.49
N GLU A 81 -5.41 18.53 -9.15
CA GLU A 81 -3.96 18.61 -9.05
C GLU A 81 -3.25 18.29 -10.36
N GLN A 82 -3.93 17.56 -11.27
CA GLN A 82 -3.34 17.11 -12.54
C GLN A 82 -2.97 18.27 -13.47
N GLU A 83 -3.69 19.38 -13.38
CA GLU A 83 -3.40 20.61 -14.16
C GLU A 83 -2.08 21.27 -13.77
N ARG A 84 -1.55 20.98 -12.56
CA ARG A 84 -0.28 21.49 -12.05
C ARG A 84 0.93 20.66 -12.46
N LEU A 85 0.69 19.49 -13.07
CA LEU A 85 1.75 18.63 -13.59
C LEU A 85 2.39 19.32 -14.82
N ARG A 86 3.72 19.22 -14.94
CA ARG A 86 4.46 19.93 -16.00
C ARG A 86 5.74 19.17 -16.38
N PRO A 87 6.29 19.46 -17.57
CA PRO A 87 7.60 18.94 -17.95
C PRO A 87 8.68 19.33 -16.93
N GLY A 88 9.62 18.43 -16.67
CA GLY A 88 10.72 18.62 -15.73
C GLY A 88 10.34 18.39 -14.25
N LEU A 89 9.06 18.20 -13.91
CA LEU A 89 8.65 17.78 -12.58
C LEU A 89 8.84 16.26 -12.41
N MET A 90 9.51 15.85 -11.35
CA MET A 90 9.56 14.46 -10.90
C MET A 90 8.50 14.23 -9.82
N LEU A 91 7.59 13.29 -10.03
CA LEU A 91 6.55 12.92 -9.07
C LEU A 91 6.85 11.54 -8.49
N LEU A 92 6.97 11.45 -7.17
CA LEU A 92 7.11 10.21 -6.41
C LEU A 92 5.84 9.95 -5.61
N SER A 93 5.08 8.93 -5.99
CA SER A 93 3.79 8.60 -5.35
C SER A 93 3.35 7.16 -5.60
N PHE A 94 2.45 6.63 -4.77
CA PHE A 94 1.68 5.43 -5.12
C PHE A 94 0.63 5.82 -6.17
N LEU A 95 0.78 5.36 -7.38
CA LEU A 95 0.00 5.83 -8.53
C LEU A 95 -1.12 4.89 -8.93
N SER A 96 -0.96 3.58 -8.71
CA SER A 96 -1.93 2.52 -9.10
C SER A 96 -2.43 2.68 -10.55
N LEU A 97 -1.52 2.98 -11.48
CA LEU A 97 -1.86 3.39 -12.84
C LEU A 97 -2.63 2.34 -13.63
N ALA A 98 -2.43 1.05 -13.36
CA ALA A 98 -3.15 -0.04 -14.04
C ALA A 98 -4.69 0.02 -13.87
N VAL A 99 -5.16 0.67 -12.79
CA VAL A 99 -6.59 0.84 -12.51
C VAL A 99 -7.04 2.30 -12.58
N ASN A 100 -6.16 3.21 -13.00
CA ASN A 100 -6.43 4.65 -13.08
C ASN A 100 -6.09 5.24 -14.46
N PRO A 101 -6.92 4.99 -15.50
CA PRO A 101 -6.65 5.43 -16.86
C PRO A 101 -6.63 6.97 -17.01
N ARG A 102 -7.40 7.69 -16.19
CA ARG A 102 -7.42 9.17 -16.24
C ARG A 102 -6.09 9.76 -15.78
N LEU A 103 -5.60 9.31 -14.62
CA LEU A 103 -4.30 9.75 -14.12
C LEU A 103 -3.17 9.37 -15.09
N THR A 104 -3.22 8.15 -15.65
CA THR A 104 -2.25 7.70 -16.65
C THR A 104 -2.19 8.66 -17.81
N ARG A 105 -3.35 9.08 -18.35
CA ARG A 105 -3.43 10.05 -19.46
C ARG A 105 -2.88 11.40 -19.05
N ALA A 106 -3.26 11.93 -17.89
CA ALA A 106 -2.78 13.21 -17.39
C ALA A 106 -1.25 13.24 -17.22
N LEU A 107 -0.65 12.16 -16.70
CA LEU A 107 0.80 12.06 -16.59
C LEU A 107 1.49 12.05 -17.97
N LEU A 108 0.92 11.37 -18.95
CA LEU A 108 1.43 11.37 -20.32
C LEU A 108 1.35 12.76 -20.96
N ASP A 109 0.21 13.42 -20.82
CA ASP A 109 -0.04 14.73 -21.44
C ASP A 109 0.80 15.84 -20.77
N SER A 110 1.14 15.69 -19.48
CA SER A 110 1.94 16.67 -18.73
C SER A 110 3.43 16.67 -19.06
N GLY A 111 3.97 15.59 -19.60
CA GLY A 111 5.40 15.42 -19.83
C GLY A 111 6.27 15.33 -18.58
N CYS A 112 5.68 15.12 -17.39
CA CYS A 112 6.43 14.91 -16.15
C CYS A 112 7.10 13.54 -16.11
N THR A 113 8.05 13.34 -15.18
CA THR A 113 8.60 12.01 -14.86
C THR A 113 7.91 11.47 -13.61
N ALA A 114 7.13 10.39 -13.74
CA ALA A 114 6.33 9.83 -12.66
C ALA A 114 6.86 8.48 -12.20
N PHE A 115 7.13 8.38 -10.90
CA PHE A 115 7.54 7.17 -10.22
C PHE A 115 6.34 6.54 -9.50
N ALA A 116 5.99 5.32 -9.88
CA ALA A 116 5.06 4.49 -9.15
C ALA A 116 5.83 3.78 -8.01
N LEU A 117 5.68 4.27 -6.78
CA LEU A 117 6.42 3.77 -5.61
C LEU A 117 6.22 2.28 -5.39
N GLU A 118 5.04 1.76 -5.74
CA GLU A 118 4.69 0.34 -5.66
C GLU A 118 5.51 -0.56 -6.60
N ASN A 119 6.20 0.02 -7.59
CA ASN A 119 7.00 -0.73 -8.57
C ASN A 119 8.49 -0.67 -8.29
N VAL A 120 8.96 0.20 -7.40
CA VAL A 120 10.38 0.28 -7.00
C VAL A 120 10.80 -1.03 -6.36
N ARG A 121 11.95 -1.57 -6.80
CA ARG A 121 12.48 -2.84 -6.30
C ARG A 121 13.86 -2.65 -5.66
N ASN A 122 14.16 -3.49 -4.69
CA ASN A 122 15.53 -3.63 -4.20
C ASN A 122 16.27 -4.73 -4.99
N ALA A 123 17.56 -4.92 -4.70
CA ALA A 123 18.40 -5.92 -5.38
C ALA A 123 17.89 -7.36 -5.24
N SER A 124 17.15 -7.69 -4.17
CA SER A 124 16.52 -9.00 -3.97
C SER A 124 15.16 -9.14 -4.64
N GLY A 125 14.68 -8.10 -5.38
CA GLY A 125 13.39 -8.07 -6.03
C GLY A 125 12.20 -7.69 -5.12
N GLY A 126 12.46 -7.40 -3.84
CA GLY A 126 11.45 -6.92 -2.90
C GLY A 126 10.96 -5.51 -3.24
N LEU A 127 9.85 -5.10 -2.64
CA LEU A 127 9.18 -3.82 -2.87
C LEU A 127 9.38 -2.89 -1.65
N PRO A 128 10.54 -2.22 -1.52
CA PRO A 128 10.95 -1.54 -0.29
C PRO A 128 10.02 -0.40 0.13
N LEU A 129 9.34 0.26 -0.81
CA LEU A 129 8.42 1.36 -0.53
C LEU A 129 7.00 0.87 -0.21
N LEU A 130 6.58 -0.28 -0.77
CA LEU A 130 5.29 -0.89 -0.49
C LEU A 130 5.32 -1.75 0.79
N THR A 131 6.45 -2.35 1.11
CA THR A 131 6.62 -3.27 2.27
C THR A 131 6.15 -2.65 3.59
N PRO A 132 6.50 -1.41 3.97
CA PRO A 132 6.03 -0.82 5.23
C PRO A 132 4.51 -0.71 5.31
N MET A 133 3.84 -0.40 4.21
CA MET A 133 2.38 -0.33 4.15
C MET A 133 1.76 -1.72 4.29
N SER A 134 2.35 -2.72 3.65
CA SER A 134 1.93 -4.12 3.78
C SER A 134 2.12 -4.66 5.20
N GLU A 135 3.20 -4.30 5.89
CA GLU A 135 3.42 -4.67 7.29
C GLU A 135 2.37 -4.04 8.22
N ILE A 136 2.06 -2.76 8.02
CA ILE A 136 1.03 -2.06 8.81
C ILE A 136 -0.33 -2.69 8.57
N ALA A 137 -0.72 -2.93 7.31
CA ALA A 137 -1.96 -3.59 6.98
C ALA A 137 -2.07 -4.96 7.67
N GLY A 138 -1.03 -5.81 7.54
CA GLY A 138 -1.01 -7.13 8.15
C GLY A 138 -1.16 -7.11 9.69
N ARG A 139 -0.61 -6.09 10.36
CA ARG A 139 -0.75 -5.94 11.82
C ARG A 139 -2.09 -5.35 12.24
N LEU A 140 -2.74 -4.59 11.37
CA LEU A 140 -3.99 -3.88 11.69
C LEU A 140 -5.25 -4.72 11.42
N VAL A 141 -5.27 -5.48 10.32
CA VAL A 141 -6.49 -6.19 9.90
C VAL A 141 -7.02 -7.24 10.89
N PRO A 142 -6.20 -7.96 11.69
CA PRO A 142 -6.73 -8.82 12.75
C PRO A 142 -7.46 -8.05 13.85
N GLN A 143 -7.00 -6.84 14.18
CA GLN A 143 -7.62 -5.96 15.18
C GLN A 143 -8.97 -5.46 14.68
N ILE A 144 -9.03 -5.06 13.40
CA ILE A 144 -10.28 -4.69 12.71
C ILE A 144 -11.25 -5.87 12.72
N GLY A 145 -10.79 -7.07 12.30
CA GLY A 145 -11.61 -8.27 12.31
C GLY A 145 -12.14 -8.62 13.70
N ALA A 146 -11.30 -8.50 14.73
CA ALA A 146 -11.70 -8.72 16.13
C ALA A 146 -12.77 -7.72 16.58
N HIS A 147 -12.68 -6.46 16.17
CA HIS A 147 -13.69 -5.45 16.45
C HIS A 147 -15.05 -5.80 15.83
N TYR A 148 -15.06 -6.15 14.54
CA TYR A 148 -16.31 -6.47 13.85
C TYR A 148 -16.88 -7.86 14.20
N LEU A 149 -16.14 -8.74 14.84
CA LEU A 149 -16.68 -9.97 15.45
C LEU A 149 -17.50 -9.72 16.70
N GLN A 150 -17.37 -8.54 17.33
CA GLN A 150 -18.13 -8.19 18.54
C GLN A 150 -19.60 -7.93 18.20
N LYS A 151 -20.49 -8.27 19.15
CA LYS A 151 -21.94 -8.14 18.96
C LYS A 151 -22.41 -6.71 18.69
N PRO A 152 -21.90 -5.68 19.39
CA PRO A 152 -22.27 -4.28 19.11
C PRO A 152 -21.90 -3.82 17.68
N SER A 153 -20.87 -4.40 17.08
CA SER A 153 -20.41 -4.09 15.72
C SER A 153 -21.08 -4.98 14.63
N GLY A 154 -22.16 -5.71 14.99
CA GLY A 154 -22.90 -6.57 14.07
C GLY A 154 -22.37 -8.01 13.94
N GLY A 155 -21.26 -8.34 14.59
CA GLY A 155 -20.64 -9.65 14.56
C GLY A 155 -21.39 -10.72 15.34
N ARG A 156 -20.88 -11.95 15.27
CA ARG A 156 -21.47 -13.13 15.95
C ARG A 156 -21.15 -13.23 17.42
N GLY A 157 -20.37 -12.29 18.00
CA GLY A 157 -20.01 -12.28 19.42
C GLY A 157 -18.89 -13.27 19.77
N VAL A 158 -17.87 -13.40 18.94
CA VAL A 158 -16.71 -14.29 19.15
C VAL A 158 -15.51 -13.46 19.62
N LEU A 159 -14.89 -13.89 20.70
CA LEU A 159 -13.59 -13.40 21.15
C LEU A 159 -12.49 -14.27 20.54
N LEU A 160 -11.55 -13.65 19.82
CA LEU A 160 -10.51 -14.41 19.09
C LEU A 160 -9.67 -15.28 20.00
N GLY A 161 -9.31 -14.81 21.19
CA GLY A 161 -8.51 -15.58 22.15
C GLY A 161 -9.29 -16.66 22.90
N GLY A 162 -10.62 -16.72 22.77
CA GLY A 162 -11.47 -17.59 23.58
C GLY A 162 -11.45 -17.20 25.06
N ALA A 163 -11.76 -18.14 25.93
CA ALA A 163 -11.70 -18.01 27.39
C ALA A 163 -11.43 -19.37 28.01
N THR A 164 -11.15 -19.41 29.32
CA THR A 164 -10.97 -20.71 30.04
C THR A 164 -12.20 -21.62 29.84
N GLY A 165 -11.97 -22.79 29.27
CA GLY A 165 -13.02 -23.77 28.92
C GLY A 165 -13.77 -23.47 27.62
N VAL A 166 -13.44 -22.37 26.90
CA VAL A 166 -14.04 -21.96 25.60
C VAL A 166 -12.97 -21.93 24.53
N ARG A 167 -13.25 -22.54 23.39
CA ARG A 167 -12.33 -22.53 22.25
C ARG A 167 -12.12 -21.13 21.70
N PRO A 168 -10.91 -20.81 21.18
CA PRO A 168 -10.64 -19.57 20.48
C PRO A 168 -11.42 -19.46 19.17
N GLY A 169 -11.55 -18.23 18.67
CA GLY A 169 -12.05 -17.94 17.33
C GLY A 169 -11.10 -18.46 16.25
N ARG A 170 -11.66 -18.80 15.09
CA ARG A 170 -10.93 -19.31 13.93
C ARG A 170 -10.67 -18.22 12.92
N VAL A 171 -9.40 -17.96 12.66
CA VAL A 171 -8.94 -17.01 11.64
C VAL A 171 -8.35 -17.76 10.46
N VAL A 172 -8.83 -17.45 9.26
CA VAL A 172 -8.29 -17.96 8.00
C VAL A 172 -7.64 -16.82 7.26
N VAL A 173 -6.37 -16.97 6.88
CA VAL A 173 -5.61 -16.01 6.10
C VAL A 173 -5.34 -16.59 4.72
N LEU A 174 -5.81 -15.91 3.69
CA LEU A 174 -5.60 -16.26 2.29
C LEU A 174 -4.40 -15.47 1.76
N GLY A 175 -3.28 -16.14 1.57
CA GLY A 175 -1.99 -15.56 1.19
C GLY A 175 -0.98 -15.52 2.34
N ALA A 176 0.26 -15.95 2.06
CA ALA A 176 1.40 -15.97 2.98
C ALA A 176 2.47 -14.92 2.59
N GLY A 177 2.03 -13.81 1.98
CA GLY A 177 2.86 -12.63 1.71
C GLY A 177 3.10 -11.80 2.98
N ILE A 178 3.61 -10.56 2.82
CA ILE A 178 3.92 -9.66 3.96
C ILE A 178 2.66 -9.38 4.79
N VAL A 179 1.55 -9.02 4.13
CA VAL A 179 0.26 -8.78 4.81
C VAL A 179 -0.20 -10.03 5.53
N GLY A 180 -0.25 -11.18 4.82
CA GLY A 180 -0.77 -12.42 5.40
C GLY A 180 0.08 -12.97 6.54
N SER A 181 1.41 -12.93 6.43
CA SER A 181 2.30 -13.33 7.53
C SER A 181 2.12 -12.44 8.76
N GLY A 182 2.02 -11.12 8.56
CA GLY A 182 1.72 -10.17 9.63
C GLY A 182 0.36 -10.42 10.29
N ALA A 183 -0.68 -10.67 9.47
CA ALA A 183 -2.02 -10.98 9.96
C ALA A 183 -2.08 -12.30 10.72
N ALA A 184 -1.40 -13.34 10.22
CA ALA A 184 -1.32 -14.64 10.90
C ALA A 184 -0.64 -14.52 12.26
N ARG A 185 0.47 -13.78 12.31
CA ARG A 185 1.20 -13.52 13.55
C ARG A 185 0.32 -12.81 14.57
N VAL A 186 -0.23 -11.65 14.25
CA VAL A 186 -1.05 -10.87 15.19
C VAL A 186 -2.30 -11.65 15.62
N SER A 187 -2.95 -12.37 14.71
CA SER A 187 -4.08 -13.24 15.05
C SER A 187 -3.70 -14.33 16.06
N SER A 188 -2.52 -14.95 15.87
CA SER A 188 -2.00 -15.97 16.80
C SER A 188 -1.65 -15.37 18.17
N GLU A 189 -1.04 -14.18 18.19
CA GLU A 189 -0.71 -13.43 19.43
C GLU A 189 -1.99 -13.02 20.19
N LEU A 190 -3.09 -12.69 19.47
CA LEU A 190 -4.41 -12.46 20.04
C LEU A 190 -5.06 -13.76 20.56
N GLY A 191 -4.44 -14.89 20.34
CA GLY A 191 -4.87 -16.18 20.87
C GLY A 191 -5.78 -16.98 19.95
N ALA A 192 -5.99 -16.58 18.71
CA ALA A 192 -6.85 -17.28 17.75
C ALA A 192 -6.27 -18.64 17.29
N GLU A 193 -7.14 -19.51 16.79
CA GLU A 193 -6.78 -20.69 15.99
C GLU A 193 -6.59 -20.20 14.54
N VAL A 194 -5.33 -20.17 14.04
CA VAL A 194 -4.99 -19.57 12.76
C VAL A 194 -4.67 -20.63 11.71
N THR A 195 -5.27 -20.48 10.52
CA THR A 195 -4.94 -21.27 9.33
C THR A 195 -4.52 -20.33 8.21
N VAL A 196 -3.33 -20.55 7.63
CA VAL A 196 -2.80 -19.79 6.48
C VAL A 196 -2.80 -20.66 5.23
N LEU A 197 -3.33 -20.14 4.13
CA LEU A 197 -3.33 -20.82 2.85
C LEU A 197 -2.54 -20.02 1.81
N ASP A 198 -1.59 -20.66 1.14
CA ASP A 198 -0.88 -20.10 -0.03
C ASP A 198 -0.58 -21.23 -1.03
N ARG A 199 -0.43 -20.86 -2.30
CA ARG A 199 0.03 -21.78 -3.34
C ARG A 199 1.56 -22.01 -3.29
N ASP A 200 2.29 -21.07 -2.70
CA ASP A 200 3.74 -21.09 -2.58
C ASP A 200 4.14 -21.77 -1.26
N ILE A 201 4.62 -23.01 -1.39
CA ILE A 201 5.04 -23.83 -0.26
C ILE A 201 6.23 -23.22 0.49
N GLU A 202 7.13 -22.49 -0.19
CA GLU A 202 8.26 -21.84 0.48
C GLU A 202 7.82 -20.70 1.39
N ARG A 203 6.75 -19.99 1.02
CA ARG A 203 6.14 -18.99 1.90
C ARG A 203 5.51 -19.64 3.13
N LEU A 204 4.84 -20.77 2.97
CA LEU A 204 4.27 -21.54 4.07
C LEU A 204 5.36 -22.07 5.01
N ARG A 205 6.48 -22.60 4.48
CA ARG A 205 7.63 -23.03 5.27
C ARG A 205 8.22 -21.91 6.13
N ARG A 206 8.28 -20.68 5.60
CA ARG A 206 8.73 -19.54 6.38
C ARG A 206 7.83 -19.27 7.58
N ILE A 207 6.51 -19.31 7.40
CA ILE A 207 5.56 -19.18 8.52
C ILE A 207 5.76 -20.28 9.56
N GLU A 208 5.97 -21.52 9.16
CA GLU A 208 6.20 -22.63 10.10
C GLU A 208 7.54 -22.52 10.84
N SER A 209 8.58 -21.98 10.16
CA SER A 209 9.90 -21.81 10.76
C SER A 209 9.96 -20.65 11.76
N GLU A 210 9.11 -19.65 11.58
CA GLU A 210 8.97 -18.54 12.51
C GLU A 210 8.11 -18.98 13.71
N ARG A 211 8.70 -18.98 14.91
CA ARG A 211 7.94 -19.30 16.12
C ARG A 211 7.11 -18.08 16.54
N TYR A 212 5.83 -18.13 16.28
CA TYR A 212 4.88 -17.11 16.75
C TYR A 212 4.31 -17.54 18.14
N GLY A 213 5.07 -17.26 19.19
CA GLY A 213 4.71 -17.67 20.55
C GLY A 213 4.66 -19.19 20.75
N GLU A 214 3.82 -19.66 21.67
CA GLU A 214 3.63 -21.10 21.96
C GLU A 214 2.60 -21.78 21.04
N ARG A 215 1.84 -21.01 20.25
CA ARG A 215 0.75 -21.51 19.42
C ARG A 215 1.24 -21.79 17.99
N ARG A 216 0.85 -22.94 17.47
CA ARG A 216 1.14 -23.30 16.07
C ARG A 216 0.12 -22.65 15.14
N ILE A 217 0.62 -22.02 14.09
CA ILE A 217 -0.17 -21.64 12.92
C ILE A 217 -0.25 -22.88 12.02
N THR A 218 -1.45 -23.25 11.61
CA THR A 218 -1.65 -24.32 10.62
C THR A 218 -1.43 -23.74 9.23
N THR A 219 -0.61 -24.39 8.42
CA THR A 219 -0.39 -24.02 7.02
C THR A 219 -1.01 -25.06 6.10
N LEU A 220 -1.65 -24.63 5.02
CA LEU A 220 -2.28 -25.48 4.01
C LEU A 220 -1.96 -24.98 2.60
N ALA A 221 -1.73 -25.91 1.68
CA ALA A 221 -1.67 -25.58 0.26
C ALA A 221 -3.04 -25.05 -0.22
N ALA A 222 -3.03 -23.90 -0.88
CA ALA A 222 -4.24 -23.25 -1.39
C ALA A 222 -4.77 -23.97 -2.64
N THR A 223 -5.82 -24.74 -2.46
CA THR A 223 -6.64 -25.36 -3.51
C THR A 223 -8.10 -24.95 -3.31
N GLY A 224 -8.93 -25.02 -4.35
CA GLY A 224 -10.36 -24.71 -4.20
C GLY A 224 -11.02 -25.44 -2.99
N PRO A 225 -10.88 -26.78 -2.88
CA PRO A 225 -11.43 -27.51 -1.73
C PRO A 225 -10.85 -27.09 -0.37
N SER A 226 -9.53 -26.88 -0.26
CA SER A 226 -8.91 -26.51 1.03
C SER A 226 -9.31 -25.10 1.48
N ILE A 227 -9.42 -24.15 0.53
CA ILE A 227 -9.90 -22.80 0.81
C ILE A 227 -11.35 -22.83 1.28
N ARG A 228 -12.23 -23.52 0.54
CA ARG A 228 -13.64 -23.62 0.90
C ARG A 228 -13.83 -24.24 2.28
N ASP A 229 -13.20 -25.38 2.57
CA ASP A 229 -13.30 -26.05 3.86
C ASP A 229 -12.82 -25.16 5.02
N ALA A 230 -11.73 -24.45 4.86
CA ALA A 230 -11.21 -23.53 5.86
C ALA A 230 -12.18 -22.34 6.08
N VAL A 231 -12.65 -21.71 5.00
CA VAL A 231 -13.53 -20.52 5.04
C VAL A 231 -14.88 -20.84 5.71
N LEU A 232 -15.48 -22.00 5.43
CA LEU A 232 -16.75 -22.40 6.07
C LEU A 232 -16.62 -22.56 7.58
N ARG A 233 -15.43 -22.87 8.09
CA ARG A 233 -15.17 -23.01 9.53
C ARG A 233 -14.71 -21.72 10.19
N ALA A 234 -14.36 -20.71 9.41
CA ALA A 234 -13.82 -19.45 9.91
C ALA A 234 -14.85 -18.63 10.69
N ASP A 235 -14.37 -17.84 11.62
CA ASP A 235 -15.09 -16.72 12.22
C ASP A 235 -14.60 -15.39 11.61
N LEU A 236 -13.31 -15.34 11.21
CA LEU A 236 -12.68 -14.24 10.48
C LEU A 236 -11.91 -14.80 9.28
N VAL A 237 -12.15 -14.25 8.11
CA VAL A 237 -11.35 -14.47 6.89
C VAL A 237 -10.61 -13.19 6.54
N ILE A 238 -9.31 -13.29 6.26
CA ILE A 238 -8.44 -12.20 5.83
C ILE A 238 -7.92 -12.52 4.44
N GLY A 239 -8.36 -11.76 3.43
CA GLY A 239 -7.80 -11.78 2.08
C GLY A 239 -6.52 -10.95 2.03
N ALA A 240 -5.39 -11.60 1.69
CA ALA A 240 -4.06 -10.99 1.73
C ALA A 240 -3.19 -11.44 0.55
N ILE A 241 -3.75 -11.37 -0.68
CA ILE A 241 -3.10 -11.80 -1.92
C ILE A 241 -2.80 -10.58 -2.77
N LEU A 242 -1.54 -10.30 -2.96
CA LEU A 242 -1.09 -9.27 -3.89
C LEU A 242 -0.44 -9.91 -5.12
N ILE A 243 -0.97 -9.60 -6.30
CA ILE A 243 -0.33 -9.86 -7.58
C ILE A 243 0.03 -8.51 -8.19
N VAL A 244 1.30 -8.14 -8.12
CA VAL A 244 1.78 -6.83 -8.59
C VAL A 244 1.44 -6.64 -10.07
N GLY A 245 0.72 -5.56 -10.39
CA GLY A 245 0.35 -5.20 -11.75
C GLY A 245 -0.78 -6.04 -12.38
N SER A 246 -1.49 -6.86 -11.60
CA SER A 246 -2.60 -7.69 -12.08
C SER A 246 -3.77 -7.67 -11.11
N ARG A 247 -4.95 -8.01 -11.61
CA ARG A 247 -6.12 -8.21 -10.75
C ARG A 247 -5.94 -9.45 -9.88
N THR A 248 -6.39 -9.36 -8.64
CA THR A 248 -6.46 -10.49 -7.71
C THR A 248 -7.55 -11.47 -8.17
N PRO A 249 -7.28 -12.78 -8.30
CA PRO A 249 -8.31 -13.75 -8.60
C PRO A 249 -9.25 -13.95 -7.41
N HIS A 250 -10.53 -14.14 -7.66
CA HIS A 250 -11.47 -14.54 -6.64
C HIS A 250 -11.17 -15.97 -6.17
N LEU A 251 -10.79 -16.13 -4.91
CA LEU A 251 -10.52 -17.42 -4.28
C LEU A 251 -11.73 -17.96 -3.51
N VAL A 252 -12.60 -17.06 -3.06
CA VAL A 252 -13.82 -17.38 -2.34
C VAL A 252 -15.01 -16.93 -3.20
N ASP A 253 -15.79 -17.88 -3.68
CA ASP A 253 -16.97 -17.60 -4.47
C ASP A 253 -18.16 -17.19 -3.61
N ARG A 254 -19.19 -16.60 -4.23
CA ARG A 254 -20.43 -16.16 -3.58
C ARG A 254 -21.17 -17.29 -2.88
N GLN A 255 -21.11 -18.51 -3.42
CA GLN A 255 -21.76 -19.67 -2.81
C GLN A 255 -21.09 -20.03 -1.48
N THR A 256 -19.77 -20.00 -1.43
CA THR A 256 -19.02 -20.22 -0.19
C THR A 256 -19.35 -19.17 0.87
N VAL A 257 -19.46 -17.88 0.48
CA VAL A 257 -19.88 -16.81 1.41
C VAL A 257 -21.29 -17.04 1.97
N ARG A 258 -22.23 -17.49 1.15
CA ARG A 258 -23.60 -17.84 1.62
C ARG A 258 -23.63 -18.95 2.68
N GLU A 259 -22.67 -19.85 2.63
CA GLU A 259 -22.57 -20.98 3.54
C GLU A 259 -21.70 -20.68 4.77
N MET A 260 -21.04 -19.53 4.83
CA MET A 260 -20.30 -19.08 6.01
C MET A 260 -21.23 -18.91 7.22
N LYS A 261 -20.65 -18.93 8.41
CA LYS A 261 -21.39 -18.70 9.64
C LYS A 261 -21.94 -17.27 9.68
N THR A 262 -23.23 -17.10 9.95
CA THR A 262 -23.84 -15.78 10.12
C THR A 262 -23.10 -14.96 11.19
N GLY A 263 -22.81 -13.70 10.88
CA GLY A 263 -22.06 -12.78 11.74
C GLY A 263 -20.56 -13.01 11.75
N SER A 264 -20.02 -13.91 10.88
CA SER A 264 -18.58 -13.94 10.61
C SER A 264 -18.14 -12.69 9.84
N VAL A 265 -16.83 -12.48 9.78
CA VAL A 265 -16.23 -11.28 9.19
C VAL A 265 -15.27 -11.67 8.07
N ILE A 266 -15.31 -10.93 6.99
CA ILE A 266 -14.32 -10.93 5.92
C ILE A 266 -13.61 -9.57 5.94
N VAL A 267 -12.28 -9.57 6.00
CA VAL A 267 -11.44 -8.39 5.76
C VAL A 267 -10.66 -8.64 4.48
N ASP A 268 -11.03 -7.96 3.40
CA ASP A 268 -10.38 -8.14 2.09
C ASP A 268 -9.45 -6.96 1.82
N VAL A 269 -8.15 -7.17 2.03
CA VAL A 269 -7.10 -6.15 1.85
C VAL A 269 -6.81 -5.91 0.37
N ASP A 270 -7.15 -6.87 -0.48
CA ASP A 270 -6.83 -6.84 -1.92
C ASP A 270 -7.89 -6.13 -2.76
N VAL A 271 -8.89 -5.52 -2.13
CA VAL A 271 -10.04 -4.88 -2.79
C VAL A 271 -9.61 -3.84 -3.83
N ASP A 272 -8.48 -3.17 -3.63
CA ASP A 272 -7.90 -2.22 -4.58
C ASP A 272 -7.56 -2.85 -5.93
N ASN A 273 -7.26 -4.15 -5.93
CA ASN A 273 -6.91 -4.94 -7.11
C ASN A 273 -8.03 -5.92 -7.53
N GLY A 274 -9.25 -5.68 -7.09
CA GLY A 274 -10.43 -6.46 -7.45
C GLY A 274 -10.96 -7.39 -6.34
N GLY A 275 -10.18 -7.58 -5.26
CA GLY A 275 -10.57 -8.42 -4.13
C GLY A 275 -10.31 -9.91 -4.33
N SER A 276 -10.08 -10.61 -3.23
CA SER A 276 -9.90 -12.08 -3.20
C SER A 276 -11.22 -12.85 -2.99
N VAL A 277 -12.30 -12.13 -2.67
CA VAL A 277 -13.63 -12.67 -2.44
C VAL A 277 -14.62 -12.09 -3.46
N GLU A 278 -15.39 -12.92 -4.12
CA GLU A 278 -16.32 -12.51 -5.19
C GLU A 278 -17.37 -11.48 -4.73
N THR A 279 -17.74 -11.50 -3.45
CA THR A 279 -18.70 -10.56 -2.86
C THR A 279 -18.04 -9.26 -2.37
N SER A 280 -16.71 -9.14 -2.41
CA SER A 280 -16.01 -7.93 -2.00
C SER A 280 -16.29 -6.77 -2.94
N ARG A 281 -16.49 -5.59 -2.38
CA ARG A 281 -16.57 -4.32 -3.09
C ARG A 281 -15.92 -3.23 -2.27
N PRO A 282 -15.27 -2.25 -2.91
CA PRO A 282 -14.60 -1.16 -2.19
C PRO A 282 -15.52 -0.42 -1.23
N THR A 283 -15.00 -0.16 -0.03
CA THR A 283 -15.63 0.69 1.00
C THR A 283 -14.66 1.82 1.39
N THR A 284 -15.12 2.73 2.24
CA THR A 284 -14.36 3.89 2.71
C THR A 284 -14.15 3.82 4.22
N LEU A 285 -13.27 4.66 4.77
CA LEU A 285 -13.10 4.77 6.24
C LEU A 285 -14.36 5.32 6.92
N ALA A 286 -15.17 6.13 6.22
CA ALA A 286 -16.43 6.65 6.75
C ALA A 286 -17.55 5.59 6.80
N GLU A 287 -17.60 4.73 5.78
CA GLU A 287 -18.54 3.60 5.70
C GLU A 287 -17.74 2.31 5.45
N PRO A 288 -17.10 1.75 6.50
CA PRO A 288 -16.05 0.75 6.32
C PRO A 288 -16.58 -0.66 6.02
N THR A 289 -17.85 -0.92 6.30
CA THR A 289 -18.43 -2.27 6.18
C THR A 289 -19.76 -2.31 5.46
N PHE A 290 -20.06 -3.47 4.93
CA PHE A 290 -21.42 -3.85 4.50
C PHE A 290 -21.67 -5.32 4.88
N VAL A 291 -22.93 -5.71 4.87
CA VAL A 291 -23.32 -7.10 5.16
C VAL A 291 -23.86 -7.73 3.88
N GLU A 292 -23.33 -8.88 3.49
CA GLU A 292 -23.84 -9.71 2.41
C GLU A 292 -23.95 -11.17 2.85
N HIS A 293 -25.08 -11.79 2.63
CA HIS A 293 -25.40 -13.15 3.10
C HIS A 293 -25.18 -13.38 4.62
N GLY A 294 -25.39 -12.33 5.43
CA GLY A 294 -25.18 -12.41 6.88
C GLY A 294 -23.70 -12.36 7.32
N VAL A 295 -22.77 -12.10 6.39
CA VAL A 295 -21.34 -11.95 6.63
C VAL A 295 -20.96 -10.47 6.53
N THR A 296 -20.26 -9.94 7.53
CA THR A 296 -19.74 -8.57 7.51
C THR A 296 -18.50 -8.50 6.66
N HIS A 297 -18.48 -7.59 5.68
CA HIS A 297 -17.34 -7.34 4.82
C HIS A 297 -16.72 -6.00 5.18
N TYR A 298 -15.44 -6.00 5.52
CA TYR A 298 -14.59 -4.82 5.64
C TYR A 298 -13.65 -4.79 4.43
N CYS A 299 -13.88 -3.83 3.53
CA CYS A 299 -13.19 -3.74 2.24
C CYS A 299 -12.68 -2.31 2.00
N VAL A 300 -12.16 -1.69 3.05
CA VAL A 300 -11.62 -0.32 2.98
C VAL A 300 -10.36 -0.32 2.16
N LYS A 301 -10.33 0.55 1.15
CA LYS A 301 -9.11 0.83 0.40
C LYS A 301 -8.07 1.45 1.32
N ASN A 302 -6.82 1.05 1.11
CA ASN A 302 -5.70 1.66 1.81
C ASN A 302 -5.82 1.63 3.35
N VAL A 303 -5.99 0.45 3.89
CA VAL A 303 -6.07 0.19 5.35
C VAL A 303 -5.01 0.95 6.18
N PRO A 304 -3.74 1.11 5.75
CA PRO A 304 -2.73 1.88 6.50
C PRO A 304 -3.07 3.35 6.75
N ALA A 305 -3.96 3.97 5.96
CA ALA A 305 -4.40 5.35 6.18
C ALA A 305 -5.18 5.53 7.50
N SER A 306 -5.72 4.45 8.07
CA SER A 306 -6.39 4.50 9.38
C SER A 306 -5.43 4.70 10.57
N VAL A 307 -4.13 4.57 10.37
CA VAL A 307 -3.09 4.79 11.39
C VAL A 307 -2.00 5.72 10.86
N PRO A 308 -2.37 6.97 10.50
CA PRO A 308 -1.53 7.86 9.71
C PRO A 308 -0.22 8.22 10.42
N VAL A 309 -0.20 8.37 11.73
CA VAL A 309 1.02 8.65 12.51
C VAL A 309 2.10 7.57 12.30
N THR A 310 1.69 6.30 12.36
CA THR A 310 2.60 5.17 12.14
C THR A 310 2.96 5.05 10.66
N ALA A 311 1.97 5.16 9.78
CA ALA A 311 2.14 4.94 8.34
C ALA A 311 2.99 6.03 7.69
N THR A 312 2.82 7.30 8.06
CA THR A 312 3.65 8.43 7.63
C THR A 312 5.12 8.22 7.98
N ARG A 313 5.41 7.88 9.24
CA ARG A 313 6.79 7.63 9.67
C ARG A 313 7.44 6.46 8.92
N ALA A 314 6.70 5.37 8.76
CA ALA A 314 7.19 4.18 8.06
C ALA A 314 7.44 4.46 6.57
N LEU A 315 6.53 5.18 5.90
CA LEU A 315 6.71 5.59 4.50
C LEU A 315 7.88 6.55 4.35
N SER A 316 7.93 7.60 5.16
CA SER A 316 8.98 8.61 5.11
C SER A 316 10.38 8.00 5.29
N ASN A 317 10.54 7.10 6.26
CA ASN A 317 11.81 6.39 6.48
C ASN A 317 12.22 5.54 5.25
N ALA A 318 11.26 4.89 4.58
CA ALA A 318 11.55 4.11 3.39
C ALA A 318 11.81 4.97 2.15
N LEU A 319 11.12 6.12 2.04
CA LEU A 319 11.21 7.01 0.88
C LEU A 319 12.46 7.90 0.91
N LEU A 320 12.88 8.35 2.10
CA LEU A 320 14.01 9.28 2.28
C LEU A 320 15.28 8.89 1.51
N PRO A 321 15.79 7.64 1.55
CA PRO A 321 17.01 7.27 0.82
C PRO A 321 16.89 7.49 -0.70
N TYR A 322 15.72 7.29 -1.27
CA TYR A 322 15.48 7.50 -2.70
C TYR A 322 15.40 8.99 -3.05
N VAL A 323 14.71 9.78 -2.22
CA VAL A 323 14.66 11.24 -2.37
C VAL A 323 16.06 11.83 -2.25
N GLN A 324 16.84 11.45 -1.24
CA GLN A 324 18.24 11.89 -1.06
C GLN A 324 19.11 11.55 -2.26
N ARG A 325 18.98 10.34 -2.80
CA ARG A 325 19.74 9.91 -3.97
C ARG A 325 19.41 10.78 -5.20
N ILE A 326 18.12 10.90 -5.53
CA ILE A 326 17.71 11.71 -6.67
C ILE A 326 18.11 13.18 -6.48
N ALA A 327 17.90 13.72 -5.29
CA ALA A 327 18.22 15.12 -4.99
C ALA A 327 19.73 15.41 -5.01
N GLY A 328 20.54 14.45 -4.56
CA GLY A 328 21.99 14.61 -4.40
C GLY A 328 22.76 14.51 -5.72
N VAL A 329 22.44 13.52 -6.55
CA VAL A 329 23.20 13.24 -7.78
C VAL A 329 22.41 13.54 -9.07
N GLY A 330 21.14 13.91 -8.95
CA GLY A 330 20.24 14.12 -10.09
C GLY A 330 19.59 12.83 -10.59
N LEU A 331 18.57 12.99 -11.44
CA LEU A 331 17.74 11.87 -11.91
C LEU A 331 18.55 10.80 -12.64
N VAL A 332 19.34 11.21 -13.63
CA VAL A 332 20.05 10.28 -14.52
C VAL A 332 21.06 9.43 -13.74
N ASP A 333 21.88 10.05 -12.89
CA ASP A 333 22.88 9.33 -12.11
C ASP A 333 22.24 8.46 -11.03
N ALA A 334 21.14 8.90 -10.42
CA ALA A 334 20.36 8.11 -9.48
C ALA A 334 19.80 6.83 -10.13
N LEU A 335 19.26 6.95 -11.35
CA LEU A 335 18.74 5.82 -12.12
C LEU A 335 19.86 4.89 -12.60
N ASN A 336 21.01 5.41 -13.03
CA ASN A 336 22.17 4.60 -13.41
C ASN A 336 22.71 3.77 -12.23
N ALA A 337 22.67 4.34 -11.03
CA ALA A 337 23.15 3.68 -9.81
C ALA A 337 22.17 2.66 -9.23
N ASP A 338 20.89 2.71 -9.60
CA ASP A 338 19.84 1.87 -9.01
C ASP A 338 18.85 1.34 -10.06
N PRO A 339 19.11 0.16 -10.64
CA PRO A 339 18.17 -0.51 -11.56
C PRO A 339 16.79 -0.78 -10.94
N GLY A 340 16.74 -0.92 -9.61
CA GLY A 340 15.47 -1.10 -8.90
C GLY A 340 14.62 0.17 -8.88
N LEU A 341 15.26 1.32 -8.77
CA LEU A 341 14.59 2.62 -8.90
C LEU A 341 14.10 2.88 -10.32
N GLN A 342 14.85 2.46 -11.36
CA GLN A 342 14.40 2.53 -12.76
C GLN A 342 13.04 1.84 -12.97
N ARG A 343 12.81 0.70 -12.31
CA ARG A 343 11.52 -0.03 -12.39
C ARG A 343 10.35 0.76 -11.81
N GLY A 344 10.63 1.74 -10.95
CA GLY A 344 9.64 2.66 -10.43
C GLY A 344 9.16 3.68 -11.46
N VAL A 345 9.95 4.02 -12.49
CA VAL A 345 9.56 4.98 -13.51
C VAL A 345 8.44 4.39 -14.38
N ALA A 346 7.26 4.97 -14.27
CA ALA A 346 6.08 4.54 -15.02
C ALA A 346 5.90 5.33 -16.30
N VAL A 347 6.14 6.64 -16.23
CA VAL A 347 6.03 7.62 -17.33
C VAL A 347 7.22 8.56 -17.28
N ALA A 348 7.78 8.90 -18.42
CA ALA A 348 8.80 9.93 -18.59
C ALA A 348 8.61 10.64 -19.93
N GLU A 349 8.76 11.97 -19.95
CA GLU A 349 8.69 12.79 -21.17
C GLU A 349 7.44 12.52 -22.04
N GLY A 350 6.28 12.30 -21.41
CA GLY A 350 5.03 12.01 -22.11
C GLY A 350 4.95 10.62 -22.73
N ARG A 351 5.83 9.69 -22.35
CA ARG A 351 5.89 8.30 -22.86
C ARG A 351 5.69 7.28 -21.74
N VAL A 352 5.05 6.19 -22.09
CA VAL A 352 4.94 5.03 -21.20
C VAL A 352 6.29 4.31 -21.14
N VAL A 353 6.84 4.16 -19.93
CA VAL A 353 8.08 3.42 -19.67
C VAL A 353 7.79 2.01 -19.15
N SER A 354 6.74 1.86 -18.35
CA SER A 354 6.35 0.58 -17.78
C SER A 354 5.77 -0.38 -18.81
N PRO A 355 6.41 -1.55 -19.07
CA PRO A 355 5.85 -2.56 -19.99
C PRO A 355 4.49 -3.10 -19.55
N VAL A 356 4.24 -3.12 -18.23
CA VAL A 356 2.95 -3.56 -17.67
C VAL A 356 1.86 -2.59 -18.06
N LEU A 357 2.11 -1.30 -17.89
CA LEU A 357 1.19 -0.23 -18.23
C LEU A 357 0.89 -0.19 -19.74
N GLY A 358 1.94 -0.38 -20.57
CA GLY A 358 1.78 -0.49 -22.02
C GLY A 358 0.82 -1.60 -22.42
N ARG A 359 0.96 -2.79 -21.83
CA ARG A 359 0.05 -3.93 -22.10
C ARG A 359 -1.37 -3.67 -21.60
N GLU A 360 -1.54 -3.10 -20.42
CA GLU A 360 -2.87 -2.86 -19.81
C GLU A 360 -3.72 -1.92 -20.67
N TYR A 361 -3.10 -0.89 -21.24
CA TYR A 361 -3.81 0.12 -22.04
C TYR A 361 -3.61 0.02 -23.55
N GLY A 362 -2.88 -1.01 -24.03
CA GLY A 362 -2.55 -1.12 -25.45
C GLY A 362 -1.70 0.03 -25.98
N LEU A 363 -0.87 0.64 -25.11
CA LEU A 363 0.03 1.74 -25.45
C LEU A 363 1.43 1.20 -25.78
N GLU A 364 2.09 1.83 -26.74
CA GLU A 364 3.50 1.57 -27.01
C GLU A 364 4.34 2.04 -25.81
N HIS A 365 5.16 1.16 -25.25
CA HIS A 365 6.12 1.51 -24.20
C HIS A 365 7.50 1.73 -24.82
N GLN A 366 8.24 2.70 -24.29
CA GLN A 366 9.60 3.01 -24.69
C GLN A 366 10.57 2.68 -23.55
N PRO A 367 11.72 2.03 -23.86
CA PRO A 367 12.75 1.82 -22.85
C PRO A 367 13.22 3.16 -22.28
N LEU A 368 13.42 3.23 -20.96
CA LEU A 368 13.88 4.45 -20.29
C LEU A 368 15.22 4.96 -20.87
N THR A 369 16.08 4.05 -21.32
CA THR A 369 17.36 4.34 -21.99
C THR A 369 17.22 5.08 -23.33
N SER A 370 16.05 5.04 -23.95
CA SER A 370 15.77 5.82 -25.18
C SER A 370 15.30 7.25 -24.90
N LEU A 371 14.85 7.52 -23.67
CA LEU A 371 14.31 8.83 -23.25
C LEU A 371 15.34 9.60 -22.42
N LEU A 372 16.13 8.93 -21.61
CA LEU A 372 17.13 9.52 -20.73
C LEU A 372 18.52 8.95 -21.08
N PRO A 373 19.61 9.72 -20.90
CA PRO A 373 20.97 9.28 -21.20
C PRO A 373 21.48 8.29 -20.14
N LEU A 374 20.81 7.14 -20.04
CA LEU A 374 21.20 6.07 -19.14
C LEU A 374 22.22 5.15 -19.79
N HIS A 375 23.11 4.60 -18.99
CA HIS A 375 24.02 3.55 -19.46
C HIS A 375 23.19 2.31 -19.79
N SER A 376 23.40 1.73 -20.98
CA SER A 376 22.81 0.43 -21.32
C SER A 376 23.29 -0.61 -20.31
N GLU A 377 22.36 -1.42 -19.76
CA GLU A 377 22.72 -2.53 -18.88
C GLU A 377 23.85 -3.35 -19.51
N VAL A 378 25.00 -3.41 -18.83
CA VAL A 378 25.97 -4.46 -19.11
C VAL A 378 25.26 -5.75 -18.72
N ARG A 379 25.00 -6.61 -19.72
CA ARG A 379 24.29 -7.90 -19.60
C ARG A 379 24.93 -8.83 -18.60
#